data_b69fbd48a97e1af975cb7a61dea3e253
#
_entry.id   b69fbd48a97e1af975cb7a61dea3e253
#
_cell.length_a   1.000
_cell.length_b   1.000
_cell.length_c   1.000
_cell.angle_alpha   90.00
_cell.angle_beta   90.00
_cell.angle_gamma   90.00
#
_symmetry.space_group_name_H-M   'P 1'
#
loop_
_entity.id
_entity.type
_entity.pdbx_description
1 polymer ?
#
loop_
_entity_poly.entity_id
_entity_poly.type
_entity_poly.pdbx_seq_one_letter_code
_entity_poly.pdbx_strand_id
1 'polypeptide(L)'
;MARHRCGCCYWTNRRTTILTRIVITAGHSNTDPGAVSDGYKEADYAADMRNYVAYYLRNWGFDVVTDGEGRVNAPLAQAVRLIPGSDLAVEFHLNASTNKTARGIEVLSRDNRKRISQRIAKAVQSVTASVLRGDDGWKPEDSGQHKRLAFVSAGGLIVELGFITNFTEMKVLMEKRWLVAKAIAEAIREEYK
;
A
#
# COMPACT_ATOMS: atom_id res chain seq x y z
N MET A 1 -44.89 27.54 47.48
CA MET A 1 -44.00 26.40 47.39
C MET A 1 -43.83 26.03 45.92
N ALA A 2 -42.78 26.53 45.27
CA ALA A 2 -42.49 26.26 43.84
C ALA A 2 -41.39 25.23 43.76
N ARG A 3 -41.66 24.10 43.10
CA ARG A 3 -40.66 23.04 42.83
C ARG A 3 -40.01 23.36 41.49
N HIS A 4 -38.75 23.76 41.54
CA HIS A 4 -37.89 23.82 40.36
C HIS A 4 -37.55 22.39 39.89
N ARG A 5 -37.97 22.02 38.70
CA ARG A 5 -37.50 20.87 37.96
C ARG A 5 -36.25 21.29 37.20
N CYS A 6 -35.12 20.73 37.62
CA CYS A 6 -33.86 20.91 36.95
C CYS A 6 -33.88 20.07 35.65
N GLY A 7 -33.65 20.74 34.51
CA GLY A 7 -33.75 20.19 33.20
C GLY A 7 -32.51 19.40 32.74
N CYS A 8 -32.80 18.42 31.99
CA CYS A 8 -32.03 17.89 30.83
C CYS A 8 -30.53 17.69 30.96
N CYS A 9 -30.16 16.49 31.45
CA CYS A 9 -28.91 15.88 31.01
C CYS A 9 -29.08 15.44 29.56
N TYR A 10 -28.63 16.26 28.59
CA TYR A 10 -28.42 15.80 27.23
C TYR A 10 -27.21 14.87 27.21
N TRP A 11 -27.42 13.58 27.28
CA TRP A 11 -26.44 12.58 26.89
C TRP A 11 -26.24 12.68 25.38
N THR A 12 -25.25 13.44 24.93
CA THR A 12 -24.78 13.34 23.56
C THR A 12 -24.11 11.99 23.42
N ASN A 13 -24.85 11.04 22.84
CA ASN A 13 -24.32 9.74 22.44
C ASN A 13 -23.31 9.98 21.32
N ARG A 14 -22.06 10.33 21.68
CA ARG A 14 -20.95 10.34 20.72
C ARG A 14 -20.72 8.90 20.33
N ARG A 15 -21.30 8.48 19.21
CA ARG A 15 -20.86 7.26 18.53
C ARG A 15 -19.37 7.43 18.30
N THR A 16 -18.55 6.67 19.00
CA THR A 16 -17.13 6.55 18.69
C THR A 16 -17.07 5.94 17.30
N THR A 17 -16.85 6.76 16.28
CA THR A 17 -16.62 6.26 14.92
C THR A 17 -15.27 5.57 14.97
N ILE A 18 -15.28 4.23 14.95
CA ILE A 18 -14.04 3.46 14.79
C ILE A 18 -13.55 3.77 13.38
N LEU A 19 -12.43 4.48 13.27
CA LEU A 19 -11.81 4.76 11.98
C LEU A 19 -11.22 3.48 11.41
N THR A 20 -11.40 3.26 10.12
CA THR A 20 -10.73 2.16 9.41
C THR A 20 -9.23 2.35 9.50
N ARG A 21 -8.54 1.35 10.06
CA ARG A 21 -7.09 1.36 10.29
C ARG A 21 -6.36 0.73 9.11
N ILE A 22 -5.55 1.53 8.43
CA ILE A 22 -4.76 1.11 7.27
C ILE A 22 -3.28 1.20 7.60
N VAL A 23 -2.54 0.12 7.35
CA VAL A 23 -1.07 0.09 7.43
C VAL A 23 -0.51 0.27 6.02
N ILE A 24 0.35 1.25 5.83
CA ILE A 24 1.04 1.53 4.57
C ILE A 24 2.54 1.53 4.82
N THR A 25 3.26 0.61 4.18
CA THR A 25 4.70 0.42 4.38
C THR A 25 5.47 0.49 3.07
N ALA A 26 6.77 0.72 3.17
CA ALA A 26 7.69 0.67 2.05
C ALA A 26 8.57 -0.57 2.17
N GLY A 27 8.77 -1.30 1.08
CA GLY A 27 9.71 -2.41 1.03
C GLY A 27 11.14 -1.98 1.34
N HIS A 28 11.97 -2.94 1.74
CA HIS A 28 13.36 -2.73 2.09
C HIS A 28 13.59 -1.89 3.36
N SER A 29 14.62 -1.04 3.41
CA SER A 29 14.91 -0.18 4.57
C SER A 29 15.96 0.88 4.24
N ASN A 30 16.32 1.73 5.22
CA ASN A 30 17.42 2.68 5.04
C ASN A 30 18.80 2.02 4.84
N THR A 31 18.96 0.75 5.21
CA THR A 31 20.21 -0.02 5.04
C THR A 31 20.15 -1.10 3.97
N ASP A 32 18.96 -1.30 3.39
CA ASP A 32 18.70 -2.23 2.28
C ASP A 32 18.08 -1.45 1.11
N PRO A 33 18.81 -1.17 0.03
CA PRO A 33 18.31 -0.40 -1.09
C PRO A 33 17.32 -1.18 -1.98
N GLY A 34 17.18 -2.50 -1.77
CA GLY A 34 16.48 -3.37 -2.72
C GLY A 34 17.18 -3.43 -4.08
N ALA A 35 16.40 -3.66 -5.12
CA ALA A 35 16.93 -3.66 -6.48
C ALA A 35 17.39 -2.24 -6.87
N VAL A 36 18.51 -2.19 -7.61
CA VAL A 36 19.09 -0.94 -8.12
C VAL A 36 19.31 -1.06 -9.63
N SER A 37 18.78 -0.13 -10.41
CA SER A 37 18.94 -0.07 -11.86
C SER A 37 18.91 1.38 -12.34
N ASP A 38 19.80 1.73 -13.28
CA ASP A 38 19.83 3.04 -13.97
C ASP A 38 19.78 4.25 -12.99
N GLY A 39 20.44 4.12 -11.83
CA GLY A 39 20.47 5.16 -10.80
C GLY A 39 19.25 5.20 -9.86
N TYR A 40 18.22 4.39 -10.09
CA TYR A 40 17.08 4.25 -9.21
C TYR A 40 17.33 3.17 -8.15
N LYS A 41 16.80 3.39 -6.95
CA LYS A 41 16.75 2.41 -5.85
C LYS A 41 15.29 2.09 -5.53
N GLU A 42 14.99 0.83 -5.38
CA GLU A 42 13.63 0.36 -5.06
C GLU A 42 13.13 0.96 -3.74
N ALA A 43 13.95 0.95 -2.68
CA ALA A 43 13.59 1.51 -1.38
C ALA A 43 13.20 3.00 -1.44
N ASP A 44 13.86 3.80 -2.30
CA ASP A 44 13.54 5.22 -2.46
C ASP A 44 12.16 5.41 -3.10
N TYR A 45 11.85 4.62 -4.14
CA TYR A 45 10.54 4.68 -4.80
C TYR A 45 9.42 4.14 -3.90
N ALA A 46 9.67 3.04 -3.18
CA ALA A 46 8.74 2.47 -2.22
C ALA A 46 8.38 3.47 -1.11
N ALA A 47 9.39 4.18 -0.57
CA ALA A 47 9.17 5.23 0.43
C ALA A 47 8.35 6.41 -0.11
N ASP A 48 8.58 6.86 -1.35
CA ASP A 48 7.76 7.87 -2.01
C ASP A 48 6.31 7.42 -2.12
N MET A 49 6.06 6.19 -2.57
CA MET A 49 4.71 5.62 -2.71
C MET A 49 4.00 5.52 -1.37
N ARG A 50 4.66 4.99 -0.32
CA ARG A 50 4.13 4.96 1.04
C ARG A 50 3.69 6.36 1.49
N ASN A 51 4.57 7.35 1.35
CA ASN A 51 4.28 8.71 1.81
C ASN A 51 3.09 9.33 1.07
N TYR A 52 3.01 9.20 -0.24
CA TYR A 52 1.90 9.76 -1.03
C TYR A 52 0.58 9.06 -0.75
N VAL A 53 0.57 7.72 -0.69
CA VAL A 53 -0.68 6.98 -0.39
C VAL A 53 -1.16 7.30 1.02
N ALA A 54 -0.27 7.30 2.02
CA ALA A 54 -0.60 7.66 3.39
C ALA A 54 -1.15 9.10 3.48
N TYR A 55 -0.57 10.05 2.75
CA TYR A 55 -1.06 11.44 2.67
C TYR A 55 -2.53 11.51 2.19
N TYR A 56 -2.86 10.83 1.08
CA TYR A 56 -4.25 10.84 0.58
C TYR A 56 -5.22 10.19 1.56
N LEU A 57 -4.88 9.02 2.10
CA LEU A 57 -5.75 8.29 3.01
C LEU A 57 -6.00 9.07 4.32
N ARG A 58 -4.96 9.67 4.91
CA ARG A 58 -5.09 10.54 6.10
C ARG A 58 -6.00 11.73 5.83
N ASN A 59 -5.88 12.40 4.67
CA ASN A 59 -6.74 13.51 4.28
C ASN A 59 -8.21 13.10 4.09
N TRP A 60 -8.47 11.83 3.85
CA TRP A 60 -9.83 11.28 3.75
C TRP A 60 -10.35 10.67 5.06
N GLY A 61 -9.61 10.83 6.16
CA GLY A 61 -10.07 10.47 7.50
C GLY A 61 -9.82 9.03 7.91
N PHE A 62 -8.91 8.30 7.24
CA PHE A 62 -8.47 6.99 7.69
C PHE A 62 -7.44 7.09 8.82
N ASP A 63 -7.43 6.11 9.73
CA ASP A 63 -6.33 5.90 10.68
C ASP A 63 -5.17 5.21 9.95
N VAL A 64 -4.13 5.97 9.59
CA VAL A 64 -3.02 5.46 8.78
C VAL A 64 -1.74 5.37 9.59
N VAL A 65 -1.24 4.15 9.72
CA VAL A 65 0.04 3.81 10.34
C VAL A 65 1.07 3.48 9.27
N THR A 66 2.29 3.98 9.43
CA THR A 66 3.40 3.76 8.50
C THR A 66 4.64 3.23 9.24
N ASP A 67 5.53 2.56 8.53
CA ASP A 67 6.82 2.06 9.02
C ASP A 67 7.92 3.12 9.04
N GLY A 68 7.59 4.36 8.68
CA GLY A 68 8.46 5.52 8.69
C GLY A 68 7.81 6.70 7.99
N GLU A 69 8.48 7.84 8.00
CA GLU A 69 8.03 9.07 7.34
C GLU A 69 9.17 9.69 6.51
N GLY A 70 8.83 10.31 5.39
CA GLY A 70 9.82 10.89 4.48
C GLY A 70 10.79 9.83 3.97
N ARG A 71 12.07 9.97 4.28
CA ARG A 71 13.14 9.03 3.91
C ARG A 71 13.45 7.99 4.98
N VAL A 72 12.79 8.05 6.12
CA VAL A 72 12.93 7.00 7.14
C VAL A 72 12.13 5.78 6.68
N ASN A 73 12.80 4.63 6.59
CA ASN A 73 12.22 3.36 6.19
C ASN A 73 12.71 2.25 7.13
N ALA A 74 11.79 1.65 7.87
CA ALA A 74 12.10 0.64 8.85
C ALA A 74 12.31 -0.75 8.21
N PRO A 75 13.10 -1.65 8.84
CA PRO A 75 13.24 -3.02 8.36
C PRO A 75 11.92 -3.80 8.39
N LEU A 76 11.77 -4.78 7.50
CA LEU A 76 10.60 -5.66 7.33
C LEU A 76 10.00 -6.15 8.66
N ALA A 77 10.84 -6.54 9.62
CA ALA A 77 10.35 -7.02 10.92
C ALA A 77 9.54 -5.97 11.69
N GLN A 78 9.82 -4.68 11.49
CA GLN A 78 9.04 -3.60 12.09
C GLN A 78 7.75 -3.37 11.30
N ALA A 79 7.79 -3.36 9.97
CA ALA A 79 6.62 -3.26 9.11
C ALA A 79 5.59 -4.36 9.44
N VAL A 80 6.02 -5.61 9.55
CA VAL A 80 5.17 -6.76 9.90
C VAL A 80 4.48 -6.58 11.27
N ARG A 81 5.14 -5.98 12.25
CA ARG A 81 4.55 -5.74 13.59
C ARG A 81 3.38 -4.73 13.58
N LEU A 82 3.24 -3.93 12.53
CA LEU A 82 2.15 -2.97 12.40
C LEU A 82 0.84 -3.60 11.95
N ILE A 83 0.90 -4.78 11.28
CA ILE A 83 -0.24 -5.44 10.64
C ILE A 83 -1.34 -5.88 11.61
N PRO A 84 -1.05 -6.46 12.79
CA PRO A 84 -2.10 -6.90 13.70
C PRO A 84 -3.08 -5.78 14.07
N GLY A 85 -4.37 -6.07 13.92
CA GLY A 85 -5.45 -5.11 14.23
C GLY A 85 -5.70 -4.06 13.16
N SER A 86 -5.08 -4.16 11.96
CA SER A 86 -5.43 -3.34 10.80
C SER A 86 -6.52 -3.99 9.95
N ASP A 87 -7.33 -3.16 9.30
CA ASP A 87 -8.31 -3.59 8.31
C ASP A 87 -7.63 -3.96 6.99
N LEU A 88 -6.55 -3.24 6.64
CA LEU A 88 -5.70 -3.50 5.48
C LEU A 88 -4.25 -3.13 5.79
N ALA A 89 -3.31 -3.93 5.26
CA ALA A 89 -1.88 -3.61 5.25
C ALA A 89 -1.32 -3.76 3.83
N VAL A 90 -0.60 -2.74 3.37
CA VAL A 90 -0.04 -2.65 2.00
C VAL A 90 1.43 -2.29 2.07
N GLU A 91 2.28 -3.06 1.40
CA GLU A 91 3.70 -2.78 1.24
C GLU A 91 4.02 -2.55 -0.24
N PHE A 92 4.81 -1.52 -0.55
CA PHE A 92 5.17 -1.17 -1.92
C PHE A 92 6.56 -1.67 -2.28
N HIS A 93 6.68 -2.22 -3.50
CA HIS A 93 7.88 -2.79 -4.09
C HIS A 93 7.99 -2.49 -5.58
N LEU A 94 9.14 -2.83 -6.14
CA LEU A 94 9.41 -2.88 -7.58
C LEU A 94 10.08 -4.21 -7.92
N ASN A 95 9.54 -4.94 -8.88
CA ASN A 95 10.17 -6.11 -9.45
C ASN A 95 11.51 -5.80 -10.15
N ALA A 96 12.36 -6.80 -10.25
CA ALA A 96 13.58 -6.76 -11.04
C ALA A 96 13.74 -8.01 -11.89
N SER A 97 14.39 -7.87 -13.05
CA SER A 97 14.69 -9.00 -13.94
C SER A 97 15.98 -8.74 -14.72
N THR A 98 16.71 -9.82 -15.04
CA THR A 98 17.81 -9.77 -16.01
C THR A 98 17.31 -9.45 -17.42
N ASN A 99 16.07 -9.85 -17.75
CA ASN A 99 15.39 -9.45 -18.98
C ASN A 99 14.86 -8.01 -18.82
N LYS A 100 15.51 -7.06 -19.49
CA LYS A 100 15.15 -5.63 -19.46
C LYS A 100 13.80 -5.30 -20.11
N THR A 101 13.18 -6.25 -20.82
CA THR A 101 11.83 -6.10 -21.39
C THR A 101 10.73 -6.62 -20.47
N ALA A 102 11.09 -7.28 -19.37
CA ALA A 102 10.13 -7.69 -18.36
C ALA A 102 9.43 -6.46 -17.80
N ARG A 103 8.10 -6.53 -17.68
CA ARG A 103 7.26 -5.43 -17.22
C ARG A 103 5.96 -5.94 -16.60
N GLY A 104 5.26 -5.06 -15.94
CA GLY A 104 3.90 -5.31 -15.48
C GLY A 104 3.73 -5.22 -13.98
N ILE A 105 2.49 -5.04 -13.58
CA ILE A 105 2.03 -4.84 -12.22
C ILE A 105 1.56 -6.17 -11.65
N GLU A 106 1.93 -6.49 -10.42
CA GLU A 106 1.38 -7.62 -9.68
C GLU A 106 1.19 -7.28 -8.21
N VAL A 107 0.17 -7.88 -7.60
CA VAL A 107 -0.09 -7.75 -6.17
C VAL A 107 -0.15 -9.14 -5.58
N LEU A 108 0.77 -9.41 -4.66
CA LEU A 108 0.87 -10.69 -3.98
C LEU A 108 0.07 -10.65 -2.68
N SER A 109 -0.84 -11.58 -2.51
CA SER A 109 -1.66 -11.68 -1.29
C SER A 109 -2.27 -13.08 -1.16
N ARG A 110 -2.89 -13.32 0.00
CA ARG A 110 -3.76 -14.48 0.19
C ARG A 110 -5.08 -14.32 -0.56
N ASP A 111 -5.76 -15.43 -0.84
CA ASP A 111 -7.02 -15.48 -1.59
C ASP A 111 -8.09 -14.54 -1.06
N ASN A 112 -8.20 -14.41 0.27
CA ASN A 112 -9.18 -13.54 0.92
C ASN A 112 -8.95 -12.04 0.67
N ARG A 113 -7.79 -11.67 0.11
CA ARG A 113 -7.43 -10.30 -0.29
C ARG A 113 -7.40 -10.10 -1.81
N LYS A 114 -7.73 -11.14 -2.60
CA LYS A 114 -7.68 -11.11 -4.06
C LYS A 114 -8.44 -9.92 -4.66
N ARG A 115 -9.66 -9.66 -4.21
CA ARG A 115 -10.49 -8.55 -4.75
C ARG A 115 -9.83 -7.18 -4.61
N ILE A 116 -9.33 -6.85 -3.43
CA ILE A 116 -8.65 -5.57 -3.23
C ILE A 116 -7.30 -5.53 -3.96
N SER A 117 -6.58 -6.64 -4.07
CA SER A 117 -5.34 -6.75 -4.83
C SER A 117 -5.55 -6.45 -6.32
N GLN A 118 -6.57 -7.04 -6.94
CA GLN A 118 -6.94 -6.77 -8.33
C GLN A 118 -7.38 -5.31 -8.53
N ARG A 119 -8.12 -4.74 -7.57
CA ARG A 119 -8.54 -3.34 -7.61
C ARG A 119 -7.34 -2.38 -7.58
N ILE A 120 -6.36 -2.63 -6.70
CA ILE A 120 -5.13 -1.84 -6.63
C ILE A 120 -4.32 -1.99 -7.92
N ALA A 121 -4.13 -3.20 -8.43
CA ALA A 121 -3.40 -3.41 -9.68
C ALA A 121 -4.04 -2.68 -10.87
N LYS A 122 -5.37 -2.73 -11.00
CA LYS A 122 -6.12 -1.99 -12.04
C LYS A 122 -6.02 -0.47 -11.86
N ALA A 123 -5.99 0.03 -10.64
CA ALA A 123 -5.77 1.43 -10.35
C ALA A 123 -4.38 1.91 -10.84
N VAL A 124 -3.33 1.13 -10.58
CA VAL A 124 -1.99 1.42 -11.12
C VAL A 124 -1.99 1.35 -12.66
N GLN A 125 -2.60 0.32 -13.24
CA GLN A 125 -2.72 0.17 -14.70
C GLN A 125 -3.40 1.36 -15.36
N SER A 126 -4.47 1.89 -14.77
CA SER A 126 -5.23 3.01 -15.33
C SER A 126 -4.39 4.27 -15.51
N VAL A 127 -3.33 4.43 -14.71
CA VAL A 127 -2.41 5.58 -14.77
C VAL A 127 -1.21 5.30 -15.66
N THR A 128 -0.64 4.08 -15.56
CA THR A 128 0.64 3.73 -16.20
C THR A 128 0.48 3.10 -17.58
N ALA A 129 -0.70 2.55 -17.87
CA ALA A 129 -0.96 1.71 -19.05
C ALA A 129 -0.07 0.46 -19.12
N SER A 130 0.51 0.04 -17.98
CA SER A 130 1.30 -1.19 -17.90
C SER A 130 0.41 -2.43 -17.91
N VAL A 131 0.99 -3.60 -18.15
CA VAL A 131 0.24 -4.86 -18.20
C VAL A 131 -0.03 -5.40 -16.79
N LEU A 132 -1.15 -6.07 -16.61
CA LEU A 132 -1.43 -6.83 -15.40
C LEU A 132 -0.83 -8.23 -15.51
N ARG A 133 -0.16 -8.69 -14.45
CA ARG A 133 0.44 -10.03 -14.35
C ARG A 133 -0.45 -10.93 -13.49
N GLY A 134 -0.40 -12.23 -13.74
CA GLY A 134 -1.25 -13.17 -13.01
C GLY A 134 -2.73 -13.04 -13.35
N ASP A 135 -3.59 -13.18 -12.37
CA ASP A 135 -5.05 -13.08 -12.51
C ASP A 135 -5.50 -11.63 -12.27
N ASP A 136 -5.65 -10.85 -13.34
CA ASP A 136 -6.00 -9.42 -13.28
C ASP A 136 -5.11 -8.61 -12.31
N GLY A 137 -3.82 -8.93 -12.28
CA GLY A 137 -2.85 -8.28 -11.40
C GLY A 137 -2.69 -8.94 -10.02
N TRP A 138 -3.48 -9.95 -9.68
CA TRP A 138 -3.29 -10.71 -8.46
C TRP A 138 -2.48 -11.98 -8.67
N LYS A 139 -1.63 -12.29 -7.69
CA LYS A 139 -0.91 -13.56 -7.57
C LYS A 139 -0.91 -14.07 -6.13
N PRO A 140 -1.00 -15.39 -5.90
CA PRO A 140 -0.78 -15.97 -4.59
C PRO A 140 0.69 -15.82 -4.16
N GLU A 141 0.94 -15.81 -2.84
CA GLU A 141 2.28 -15.56 -2.28
C GLU A 141 3.35 -16.56 -2.72
N ASP A 142 2.94 -17.79 -3.08
CA ASP A 142 3.81 -18.89 -3.48
C ASP A 142 4.09 -18.96 -4.99
N SER A 143 3.54 -18.02 -5.76
CA SER A 143 3.69 -17.97 -7.23
C SER A 143 5.02 -17.40 -7.71
N GLY A 144 5.86 -16.88 -6.82
CA GLY A 144 7.14 -16.26 -7.11
C GLY A 144 8.34 -17.12 -6.76
N GLN A 145 9.54 -16.51 -6.73
CA GLN A 145 10.77 -17.16 -6.29
C GLN A 145 10.81 -17.45 -4.78
N HIS A 146 9.97 -16.77 -4.01
CA HIS A 146 9.88 -16.90 -2.56
C HIS A 146 8.69 -17.79 -2.19
N LYS A 147 8.94 -18.87 -1.44
CA LYS A 147 7.90 -19.79 -0.97
C LYS A 147 6.99 -19.18 0.09
N ARG A 148 7.43 -18.15 0.81
CA ARG A 148 6.67 -17.43 1.85
C ARG A 148 7.19 -16.00 1.96
N LEU A 149 6.27 -15.05 1.90
CA LEU A 149 6.52 -13.63 2.11
C LEU A 149 6.00 -13.24 3.50
N ALA A 150 6.88 -12.79 4.40
CA ALA A 150 6.52 -12.53 5.79
C ALA A 150 5.37 -11.53 5.94
N PHE A 151 5.35 -10.48 5.12
CA PHE A 151 4.30 -9.47 5.12
C PHE A 151 2.94 -10.05 4.70
N VAL A 152 2.91 -10.88 3.63
CA VAL A 152 1.69 -11.57 3.17
C VAL A 152 1.25 -12.63 4.17
N SER A 153 2.20 -13.38 4.73
CA SER A 153 1.93 -14.40 5.76
C SER A 153 1.31 -13.79 7.03
N ALA A 154 1.62 -12.52 7.34
CA ALA A 154 1.02 -11.77 8.44
C ALA A 154 -0.37 -11.17 8.10
N GLY A 155 -0.84 -11.30 6.84
CA GLY A 155 -2.16 -10.83 6.40
C GLY A 155 -2.15 -9.55 5.57
N GLY A 156 -0.98 -9.00 5.25
CA GLY A 156 -0.80 -7.88 4.34
C GLY A 156 -0.82 -8.29 2.87
N LEU A 157 -0.63 -7.32 2.00
CA LEU A 157 -0.40 -7.52 0.57
C LEU A 157 0.81 -6.71 0.10
N ILE A 158 1.54 -7.24 -0.88
CA ILE A 158 2.71 -6.61 -1.50
C ILE A 158 2.33 -6.16 -2.90
N VAL A 159 2.57 -4.89 -3.20
CA VAL A 159 2.30 -4.28 -4.52
C VAL A 159 3.62 -4.10 -5.26
N GLU A 160 3.84 -4.90 -6.29
CA GLU A 160 4.90 -4.75 -7.27
C GLU A 160 4.40 -3.80 -8.38
N LEU A 161 4.82 -2.54 -8.31
CA LEU A 161 4.29 -1.46 -9.15
C LEU A 161 4.74 -1.53 -10.60
N GLY A 162 5.81 -2.28 -10.87
CA GLY A 162 6.44 -2.50 -12.16
C GLY A 162 7.86 -3.01 -11.99
N PHE A 163 8.65 -2.99 -13.05
CA PHE A 163 10.03 -3.48 -13.04
C PHE A 163 11.03 -2.32 -13.04
N ILE A 164 11.81 -2.19 -11.97
CA ILE A 164 12.88 -1.17 -11.88
C ILE A 164 13.92 -1.33 -13.00
N THR A 165 14.09 -2.54 -13.51
CA THR A 165 15.03 -2.88 -14.59
C THR A 165 14.50 -2.56 -15.99
N ASN A 166 13.22 -2.18 -16.13
CA ASN A 166 12.64 -1.72 -17.39
C ASN A 166 12.64 -0.19 -17.42
N PHE A 167 13.55 0.40 -18.17
CA PHE A 167 13.73 1.84 -18.24
C PHE A 167 12.46 2.60 -18.62
N THR A 168 11.68 2.08 -19.60
CA THR A 168 10.45 2.73 -20.07
C THR A 168 9.38 2.72 -18.99
N GLU A 169 9.20 1.58 -18.31
CA GLU A 169 8.22 1.45 -17.22
C GLU A 169 8.62 2.34 -16.03
N MET A 170 9.90 2.31 -15.66
CA MET A 170 10.42 3.13 -14.55
C MET A 170 10.26 4.63 -14.83
N LYS A 171 10.51 5.07 -16.06
CA LYS A 171 10.28 6.48 -16.46
C LYS A 171 8.83 6.89 -16.23
N VAL A 172 7.86 6.09 -16.67
CA VAL A 172 6.42 6.36 -16.46
C VAL A 172 6.07 6.38 -14.98
N LEU A 173 6.59 5.42 -14.19
CA LEU A 173 6.38 5.35 -12.76
C LEU A 173 6.93 6.60 -12.05
N MET A 174 8.10 7.07 -12.41
CA MET A 174 8.70 8.29 -11.83
C MET A 174 7.93 9.56 -12.20
N GLU A 175 7.53 9.70 -13.46
CA GLU A 175 6.78 10.87 -13.94
C GLU A 175 5.37 10.96 -13.33
N LYS A 176 4.73 9.81 -13.09
CA LYS A 176 3.33 9.73 -12.65
C LYS A 176 3.16 9.25 -11.20
N ARG A 177 4.24 9.16 -10.40
CA ARG A 177 4.21 8.54 -9.07
C ARG A 177 3.08 9.05 -8.16
N TRP A 178 2.82 10.35 -8.14
CA TRP A 178 1.76 10.95 -7.33
C TRP A 178 0.35 10.60 -7.84
N LEU A 179 0.16 10.43 -9.16
CA LEU A 179 -1.10 9.97 -9.76
C LEU A 179 -1.34 8.49 -9.43
N VAL A 180 -0.29 7.66 -9.53
CA VAL A 180 -0.33 6.24 -9.15
C VAL A 180 -0.73 6.11 -7.68
N ALA A 181 -0.08 6.87 -6.80
CA ALA A 181 -0.39 6.85 -5.37
C ALA A 181 -1.83 7.28 -5.09
N LYS A 182 -2.31 8.33 -5.78
CA LYS A 182 -3.70 8.79 -5.66
C LYS A 182 -4.68 7.71 -6.09
N ALA A 183 -4.46 7.08 -7.24
CA ALA A 183 -5.33 6.01 -7.75
C ALA A 183 -5.38 4.81 -6.79
N ILE A 184 -4.24 4.40 -6.21
CA ILE A 184 -4.19 3.35 -5.19
C ILE A 184 -5.01 3.75 -3.95
N ALA A 185 -4.81 4.96 -3.44
CA ALA A 185 -5.55 5.46 -2.29
C ALA A 185 -7.07 5.53 -2.57
N GLU A 186 -7.48 5.92 -3.77
CA GLU A 186 -8.88 5.90 -4.22
C GLU A 186 -9.46 4.48 -4.22
N ALA A 187 -8.70 3.51 -4.75
CA ALA A 187 -9.09 2.10 -4.76
C ALA A 187 -9.28 1.53 -3.33
N ILE A 188 -8.40 1.90 -2.40
CA ILE A 188 -8.51 1.53 -0.97
C ILE A 188 -9.74 2.21 -0.36
N ARG A 189 -9.93 3.51 -0.60
CA ARG A 189 -11.07 4.27 -0.06
C ARG A 189 -12.42 3.69 -0.51
N GLU A 190 -12.54 3.27 -1.76
CA GLU A 190 -13.76 2.66 -2.29
C GLU A 190 -14.07 1.30 -1.68
N GLU A 191 -13.05 0.56 -1.22
CA GLU A 191 -13.20 -0.75 -0.58
C GLU A 191 -13.63 -0.63 0.88
N TYR A 192 -13.23 0.44 1.58
CA TYR A 192 -13.36 0.59 3.04
C TYR A 192 -14.24 1.79 3.48
N LYS A 193 -15.05 2.31 2.57
CA LYS A 193 -16.08 3.33 2.87
C LYS A 193 -17.29 2.74 3.56
#